data_75c96580ed7707bd3bf6c4006eae7eaf
#
_entry.id   75c96580ed7707bd3bf6c4006eae7eaf
#
_cell.length_a   1.000
_cell.length_b   1.000
_cell.length_c   1.000
_cell.angle_alpha   90.00
_cell.angle_beta   90.00
_cell.angle_gamma   90.00
#
_symmetry.space_group_name_H-M   'P 1'
#
loop_
_entity.id
_entity.type
_entity.pdbx_description
1 polymer ?
#
loop_
_entity_poly.entity_id
_entity_poly.type
_entity_poly.pdbx_seq_one_letter_code
_entity_poly.pdbx_strand_id
1 'polypeptide(L)'
;MEFQSQPGRIFAEDEAGELLCEITFPDDGVVANIDHTFVSDRLRGQGVAGMLMSAAMEQIKERGLKAYPTCSYAVKWAEKNPEALK
;
A
#
# COMPACT_ATOMS: atom_id res chain seq x y z
N MET A 1 -9.65 6.56 -10.17
CA MET A 1 -8.19 6.39 -10.35
C MET A 1 -7.87 4.91 -10.44
N GLU A 2 -7.13 4.53 -11.44
CA GLU A 2 -6.71 3.14 -11.59
C GLU A 2 -5.31 2.95 -11.04
N PHE A 3 -5.16 2.00 -10.14
CA PHE A 3 -3.84 1.63 -9.64
C PHE A 3 -3.20 0.59 -10.54
N GLN A 4 -1.90 0.72 -10.74
CA GLN A 4 -1.10 -0.31 -11.37
C GLN A 4 -0.54 -1.20 -10.26
N SER A 5 -0.52 -2.50 -10.48
CA SER A 5 -0.10 -3.46 -9.47
C SER A 5 1.04 -4.32 -10.00
N GLN A 6 2.10 -4.40 -9.23
CA GLN A 6 3.24 -5.28 -9.46
C GLN A 6 3.48 -6.05 -8.15
N PRO A 7 4.18 -7.18 -8.19
CA PRO A 7 4.48 -7.88 -6.94
C PRO A 7 5.24 -6.95 -5.99
N GLY A 8 4.64 -6.66 -4.84
CA GLY A 8 5.25 -5.81 -3.83
C GLY A 8 5.15 -4.30 -4.08
N ARG A 9 4.36 -3.87 -5.07
CA ARG A 9 4.21 -2.45 -5.38
C ARG A 9 2.86 -2.15 -6.01
N ILE A 10 2.19 -1.12 -5.51
CA ILE A 10 0.95 -0.62 -6.11
C ILE A 10 1.13 0.89 -6.25
N PHE A 11 0.80 1.44 -7.42
CA PHE A 11 1.05 2.85 -7.70
C PHE A 11 0.11 3.39 -8.77
N ALA A 12 0.09 4.70 -8.93
CA ALA A 12 -0.61 5.37 -10.02
C ALA A 12 0.23 6.55 -10.49
N GLU A 13 0.18 6.80 -11.79
CA GLU A 13 0.88 7.92 -12.44
C GLU A 13 -0.12 8.75 -13.22
N ASP A 14 0.22 10.02 -13.49
CA ASP A 14 -0.60 10.86 -14.35
C ASP A 14 -0.26 10.60 -15.82
N GLU A 15 -0.91 11.35 -16.72
CA GLU A 15 -0.70 11.18 -18.16
C GLU A 15 0.72 11.50 -18.60
N ALA A 16 1.43 12.32 -17.84
CA ALA A 16 2.82 12.66 -18.11
C ALA A 16 3.82 11.66 -17.51
N GLY A 17 3.31 10.64 -16.81
CA GLY A 17 4.16 9.66 -16.16
C GLY A 17 4.68 10.08 -14.79
N GLU A 18 4.14 11.17 -14.23
CA GLU A 18 4.52 11.60 -12.90
C GLU A 18 3.82 10.75 -11.83
N LEU A 19 4.58 10.27 -10.86
CA LEU A 19 4.04 9.42 -9.80
C LEU A 19 3.08 10.21 -8.92
N LEU A 20 1.85 9.72 -8.80
CA LEU A 20 0.80 10.34 -7.98
C LEU A 20 0.71 9.70 -6.60
N CYS A 21 0.92 8.40 -6.52
CA CYS A 21 0.87 7.69 -5.26
C CYS A 21 1.56 6.33 -5.41
N GLU A 22 2.00 5.78 -4.29
CA GLU A 22 2.72 4.51 -4.30
C GLU A 22 2.71 3.87 -2.92
N ILE A 23 2.59 2.56 -2.88
CA ILE A 23 2.85 1.79 -1.68
C ILE A 23 3.75 0.62 -2.06
N THR A 24 4.78 0.36 -1.26
CA THR A 24 5.69 -0.76 -1.48
C THR A 24 5.64 -1.71 -0.30
N PHE A 25 5.76 -3.00 -0.61
CA PHE A 25 5.72 -4.04 0.40
C PHE A 25 6.55 -5.23 -0.07
N PRO A 26 7.89 -5.05 -0.09
CA PRO A 26 8.78 -6.15 -0.47
C PRO A 26 8.63 -7.33 0.49
N ASP A 27 8.78 -8.54 -0.02
CA ASP A 27 8.61 -9.74 0.80
C ASP A 27 9.83 -10.67 0.74
N ASP A 28 9.88 -11.59 1.70
CA ASP A 28 10.90 -12.64 1.76
C ASP A 28 10.31 -14.01 1.43
N GLY A 29 9.12 -14.05 0.86
CA GLY A 29 8.38 -15.27 0.56
C GLY A 29 7.41 -15.68 1.64
N VAL A 30 7.49 -15.08 2.81
CA VAL A 30 6.61 -15.36 3.96
C VAL A 30 5.94 -14.09 4.46
N VAL A 31 6.71 -13.02 4.63
CA VAL A 31 6.24 -11.76 5.20
C VAL A 31 6.47 -10.64 4.19
N ALA A 32 5.43 -9.83 3.96
CA ALA A 32 5.51 -8.61 3.15
C ALA A 32 5.68 -7.42 4.09
N ASN A 33 6.74 -6.67 3.90
CA ASN A 33 7.07 -5.52 4.73
C ASN A 33 6.50 -4.24 4.09
N ILE A 34 5.44 -3.69 4.66
CA ILE A 34 4.84 -2.44 4.15
C ILE A 34 5.70 -1.29 4.66
N ASP A 35 6.70 -0.93 3.87
CA ASP A 35 7.77 -0.03 4.29
C ASP A 35 7.69 1.39 3.77
N HIS A 36 6.81 1.66 2.80
CA HIS A 36 6.75 2.99 2.18
C HIS A 36 5.36 3.27 1.62
N THR A 37 4.84 4.44 1.91
CA THR A 37 3.60 4.94 1.35
C THR A 37 3.79 6.39 0.94
N PHE A 38 3.41 6.73 -0.28
CA PHE A 38 3.51 8.08 -0.83
C PHE A 38 2.20 8.49 -1.48
N VAL A 39 1.74 9.70 -1.21
CA VAL A 39 0.58 10.29 -1.89
C VAL A 39 0.94 11.74 -2.23
N SER A 40 0.82 12.09 -3.51
CA SER A 40 1.05 13.45 -3.98
C SER A 40 0.09 14.42 -3.31
N ASP A 41 0.55 15.66 -3.08
CA ASP A 41 -0.30 16.73 -2.57
C ASP A 41 -1.53 16.96 -3.46
N ARG A 42 -1.44 16.65 -4.75
CA ARG A 42 -2.55 16.77 -5.68
C ARG A 42 -3.74 15.88 -5.31
N LEU A 43 -3.50 14.82 -4.53
CA LEU A 43 -4.51 13.83 -4.16
C LEU A 43 -4.91 13.92 -2.69
N ARG A 44 -4.49 14.94 -1.97
CA ARG A 44 -4.81 15.08 -0.55
C ARG A 44 -6.32 15.17 -0.32
N GLY A 45 -6.77 14.58 0.79
CA GLY A 45 -8.17 14.64 1.19
C GLY A 45 -9.08 13.68 0.44
N GLN A 46 -8.54 12.83 -0.44
CA GLN A 46 -9.34 11.90 -1.23
C GLN A 46 -9.28 10.46 -0.73
N GLY A 47 -8.61 10.22 0.40
CA GLY A 47 -8.54 8.87 0.97
C GLY A 47 -7.65 7.90 0.19
N VAL A 48 -6.75 8.41 -0.64
CA VAL A 48 -5.92 7.59 -1.54
C VAL A 48 -4.99 6.67 -0.77
N ALA A 49 -4.41 7.15 0.35
CA ALA A 49 -3.52 6.32 1.15
C ALA A 49 -4.24 5.08 1.68
N GLY A 50 -5.49 5.24 2.14
CA GLY A 50 -6.31 4.12 2.59
C GLY A 50 -6.63 3.14 1.45
N MET A 51 -6.87 3.67 0.25
CA MET A 51 -7.10 2.84 -0.93
C MET A 51 -5.87 2.03 -1.29
N LEU A 52 -4.69 2.65 -1.21
CA LEU A 52 -3.42 1.94 -1.43
C LEU A 52 -3.22 0.82 -0.41
N MET A 53 -3.47 1.11 0.88
CA MET A 53 -3.36 0.09 1.93
C MET A 53 -4.30 -1.09 1.68
N SER A 54 -5.55 -0.81 1.33
CA SER A 54 -6.52 -1.86 1.05
C SER A 54 -6.07 -2.73 -0.12
N ALA A 55 -5.58 -2.11 -1.19
CA ALA A 55 -5.08 -2.84 -2.35
C ALA A 55 -3.85 -3.68 -2.01
N ALA A 56 -2.94 -3.13 -1.21
CA ALA A 56 -1.76 -3.85 -0.77
C ALA A 56 -2.13 -5.07 0.08
N MET A 57 -3.04 -4.89 1.02
CA MET A 57 -3.48 -5.98 1.89
C MET A 57 -4.14 -7.09 1.08
N GLU A 58 -4.93 -6.73 0.06
CA GLU A 58 -5.56 -7.70 -0.81
C GLU A 58 -4.52 -8.51 -1.59
N GLN A 59 -3.50 -7.85 -2.14
CA GLN A 59 -2.43 -8.57 -2.85
C GLN A 59 -1.65 -9.49 -1.91
N ILE A 60 -1.32 -9.00 -0.72
CA ILE A 60 -0.59 -9.77 0.29
C ILE A 60 -1.37 -11.04 0.63
N LYS A 61 -2.68 -10.89 0.84
CA LYS A 61 -3.55 -12.02 1.17
C LYS A 61 -3.62 -13.02 0.01
N GLU A 62 -3.79 -12.53 -1.22
CA GLU A 62 -3.87 -13.38 -2.40
C GLU A 62 -2.59 -14.18 -2.61
N ARG A 63 -1.44 -13.61 -2.26
CA ARG A 63 -0.14 -14.27 -2.38
C ARG A 63 0.18 -15.16 -1.19
N GLY A 64 -0.69 -15.24 -0.20
CA GLY A 64 -0.49 -16.07 0.98
C GLY A 64 0.58 -15.57 1.93
N LEU A 65 0.89 -14.28 1.88
CA LEU A 65 1.92 -13.67 2.72
C LEU A 65 1.31 -13.07 3.98
N LYS A 66 2.16 -12.81 4.97
CA LYS A 66 1.78 -12.07 6.17
C LYS A 66 2.18 -10.62 6.00
N ALA A 67 1.35 -9.69 6.44
CA ALA A 67 1.67 -8.26 6.38
C ALA A 67 2.41 -7.83 7.62
N TYR A 68 3.47 -7.04 7.42
CA TYR A 68 4.23 -6.45 8.52
C TYR A 68 4.46 -4.96 8.25
N PRO A 69 3.66 -4.08 8.89
CA PRO A 69 3.79 -2.65 8.64
C PRO A 69 5.02 -2.08 9.37
N THR A 70 5.82 -1.29 8.65
CA THR A 70 6.97 -0.59 9.21
C THR A 70 6.99 0.91 8.91
N CYS A 71 6.33 1.37 7.84
CA CYS A 71 6.21 2.80 7.63
C CYS A 71 5.18 3.37 8.61
N SER A 72 5.35 4.64 8.98
CA SER A 72 4.50 5.27 9.99
C SER A 72 3.01 5.22 9.63
N TYR A 73 2.67 5.45 8.36
CA TYR A 73 1.29 5.38 7.92
C TYR A 73 0.71 3.98 8.10
N ALA A 74 1.45 2.95 7.65
CA ALA A 74 0.99 1.57 7.71
C ALA A 74 0.82 1.11 9.17
N VAL A 75 1.72 1.52 10.05
CA VAL A 75 1.61 1.19 11.48
C VAL A 75 0.33 1.78 12.07
N LYS A 76 0.04 3.05 11.78
CA LYS A 76 -1.18 3.69 12.27
C LYS A 76 -2.44 3.05 11.69
N TRP A 77 -2.39 2.71 10.39
CA TRP A 77 -3.51 2.05 9.75
C TRP A 77 -3.79 0.70 10.41
N ALA A 78 -2.75 -0.07 10.70
CA ALA A 78 -2.88 -1.38 11.36
C ALA A 78 -3.46 -1.25 12.77
N GLU A 79 -3.10 -0.22 13.50
CA GLU A 79 -3.66 0.04 14.83
C GLU A 79 -5.16 0.29 14.77
N LYS A 80 -5.63 0.94 13.71
CA LYS A 80 -7.05 1.22 13.51
C LYS A 80 -7.80 0.04 12.91
N ASN A 81 -7.09 -0.89 12.29
CA ASN A 81 -7.68 -2.02 11.59
C ASN A 81 -6.98 -3.33 12.01
N PRO A 82 -6.97 -3.66 13.30
CA PRO A 82 -6.20 -4.83 13.78
C PRO A 82 -6.66 -6.15 13.16
N GLU A 83 -7.92 -6.25 12.77
CA GLU A 83 -8.45 -7.46 12.17
C GLU A 83 -7.91 -7.73 10.77
N ALA A 84 -7.45 -6.69 10.08
CA ALA A 84 -6.92 -6.84 8.74
C ALA A 84 -5.61 -7.63 8.70
N LEU A 85 -4.90 -7.70 9.82
CA LEU A 85 -3.60 -8.38 9.93
C LEU A 85 -3.70 -9.82 10.45
N LYS A 86 -4.89 -10.26 10.76
CA LYS A 86 -5.10 -11.63 11.27
C LYS A 86 -5.22 -12.66 10.17
#